data_b2e2f113a20a9453035ed5fa39e0ba67
#
_entry.id   b2e2f113a20a9453035ed5fa39e0ba67
#
_cell.length_a   1.000
_cell.length_b   1.000
_cell.length_c   1.000
_cell.angle_alpha   90.00
_cell.angle_beta   90.00
_cell.angle_gamma   90.00
#
_symmetry.space_group_name_H-M   'P 1'
#
loop_
_entity.id
_entity.type
_entity.pdbx_description
1 polymer ?
#
loop_
_entity_poly.entity_id
_entity_poly.type
_entity_poly.pdbx_seq_one_letter_code
_entity_poly.pdbx_strand_id
1 'polypeptide(L)'
;YIGRHGTDRVAKAVLIAAVPPVMVKSAANPEGLPIEVFDAIRNGLLKDRSQYYRDLAPLFYGANRRGAQVSQGTLDQFWLWSMQAGLVNAYESVKAFSETDFADDLKKFDVPALVLHGEDDQIVPVKDSAVKSARLIKGAKDIYYPGAPHGITATHQDRVNADLLAFLSE
;
A
#
# COMPACT_ATOMS: atom_id res chain seq x y z
N TYR A 1 12.48 4.64 -7.37
CA TYR A 1 13.20 5.74 -8.08
C TYR A 1 14.43 6.18 -7.28
N ILE A 2 14.28 6.62 -6.03
CA ILE A 2 15.35 7.14 -5.17
C ILE A 2 16.53 6.15 -5.08
N GLY A 3 16.26 4.89 -4.80
CA GLY A 3 17.29 3.87 -4.65
C GLY A 3 18.15 3.62 -5.89
N ARG A 4 17.65 3.97 -7.07
CA ARG A 4 18.29 3.66 -8.37
C ARG A 4 18.75 4.90 -9.13
N HIS A 5 18.15 6.07 -8.86
CA HIS A 5 18.40 7.30 -9.61
C HIS A 5 18.79 8.49 -8.73
N GLY A 6 18.83 8.29 -7.40
CA GLY A 6 19.17 9.35 -6.44
C GLY A 6 18.01 10.31 -6.17
N THR A 7 18.33 11.39 -5.47
CA THR A 7 17.35 12.35 -4.93
C THR A 7 17.41 13.74 -5.56
N ASP A 8 18.25 13.98 -6.55
CA ASP A 8 18.46 15.31 -7.16
C ASP A 8 17.16 16.03 -7.58
N ARG A 9 16.09 15.27 -7.83
CA ARG A 9 14.78 15.79 -8.24
C ARG A 9 13.67 15.50 -7.22
N VAL A 10 14.03 15.08 -6.00
CA VAL A 10 13.08 14.70 -4.96
C VAL A 10 13.33 15.56 -3.73
N ALA A 11 12.44 16.49 -3.44
CA ALA A 11 12.54 17.32 -2.24
C ALA A 11 12.10 16.58 -0.97
N LYS A 12 11.02 15.80 -1.06
CA LYS A 12 10.42 15.01 0.02
C LYS A 12 9.80 13.74 -0.52
N ALA A 13 9.68 12.71 0.28
CA ALA A 13 9.05 11.45 -0.09
C ALA A 13 7.95 11.05 0.90
N VAL A 14 6.83 10.56 0.41
CA VAL A 14 5.74 10.05 1.26
C VAL A 14 5.35 8.64 0.80
N LEU A 15 5.29 7.71 1.74
CA LEU A 15 4.79 6.35 1.55
C LEU A 15 3.42 6.24 2.22
N ILE A 16 2.36 5.99 1.45
CA ILE A 16 0.98 5.87 1.96
C ILE A 16 0.50 4.45 1.72
N ALA A 17 0.23 3.69 2.77
CA ALA A 17 -0.22 2.30 2.70
C ALA A 17 0.63 1.46 1.72
N ALA A 18 1.94 1.72 1.69
CA ALA A 18 2.85 1.20 0.67
C ALA A 18 3.37 -0.19 1.02
N VAL A 19 3.67 -0.98 0.00
CA VAL A 19 4.14 -2.38 0.10
C VAL A 19 5.58 -2.57 0.58
N PRO A 20 6.55 -1.65 0.36
CA PRO A 20 7.92 -1.86 0.80
C PRO A 20 8.03 -2.19 2.29
N PRO A 21 9.10 -2.96 2.69
CA PRO A 21 10.25 -3.35 1.87
C PRO A 21 10.00 -4.52 0.91
N VAL A 22 9.25 -5.55 1.30
CA VAL A 22 8.88 -6.69 0.45
C VAL A 22 7.72 -7.45 1.10
N MET A 23 6.76 -7.90 0.31
CA MET A 23 5.58 -8.59 0.84
C MET A 23 5.76 -10.11 0.93
N VAL A 24 6.39 -10.72 -0.07
CA VAL A 24 6.50 -12.18 -0.14
C VAL A 24 7.44 -12.73 0.93
N LYS A 25 7.07 -13.86 1.49
CA LYS A 25 7.91 -14.63 2.41
C LYS A 25 9.15 -15.16 1.70
N SER A 26 10.30 -14.93 2.31
CA SER A 26 11.60 -15.41 1.83
C SER A 26 12.57 -15.59 3.01
N ALA A 27 13.78 -16.07 2.73
CA ALA A 27 14.83 -16.12 3.76
C ALA A 27 15.14 -14.73 4.35
N ALA A 28 15.06 -13.67 3.53
CA ALA A 28 15.27 -12.28 3.95
C ALA A 28 14.02 -11.67 4.62
N ASN A 29 12.83 -12.23 4.37
CA ASN A 29 11.56 -11.79 4.96
C ASN A 29 10.74 -12.99 5.48
N PRO A 30 11.17 -13.63 6.58
CA PRO A 30 10.55 -14.87 7.08
C PRO A 30 9.10 -14.68 7.58
N GLU A 31 8.71 -13.44 7.91
CA GLU A 31 7.36 -13.07 8.36
C GLU A 31 6.44 -12.63 7.21
N GLY A 32 6.97 -12.59 5.97
CA GLY A 32 6.21 -12.19 4.79
C GLY A 32 5.06 -13.16 4.47
N LEU A 33 4.18 -12.71 3.59
CA LEU A 33 3.03 -13.50 3.14
C LEU A 33 3.50 -14.65 2.21
N PRO A 34 2.91 -15.85 2.34
CA PRO A 34 3.19 -16.96 1.43
C PRO A 34 2.90 -16.60 -0.03
N ILE A 35 3.65 -17.16 -0.97
CA ILE A 35 3.47 -16.89 -2.41
C ILE A 35 2.07 -17.25 -2.90
N GLU A 36 1.44 -18.24 -2.28
CA GLU A 36 0.09 -18.72 -2.60
C GLU A 36 -0.97 -17.61 -2.44
N VAL A 37 -0.75 -16.63 -1.55
CA VAL A 37 -1.62 -15.46 -1.39
C VAL A 37 -1.63 -14.64 -2.69
N PHE A 38 -0.46 -14.43 -3.27
CA PHE A 38 -0.31 -13.67 -4.52
C PHE A 38 -0.74 -14.48 -5.75
N ASP A 39 -0.55 -15.79 -5.74
CA ASP A 39 -1.08 -16.67 -6.78
C ASP A 39 -2.62 -16.72 -6.76
N ALA A 40 -3.24 -16.64 -5.59
CA ALA A 40 -4.69 -16.51 -5.48
C ALA A 40 -5.20 -15.19 -6.11
N ILE A 41 -4.47 -14.07 -5.96
CA ILE A 41 -4.77 -12.82 -6.66
C ILE A 41 -4.70 -13.01 -8.17
N ARG A 42 -3.59 -13.59 -8.69
CA ARG A 42 -3.40 -13.86 -10.12
C ARG A 42 -4.52 -14.73 -10.67
N ASN A 43 -4.87 -15.81 -9.96
CA ASN A 43 -5.95 -16.71 -10.35
C ASN A 43 -7.33 -16.03 -10.33
N GLY A 44 -7.60 -15.18 -9.35
CA GLY A 44 -8.81 -14.38 -9.27
C GLY A 44 -8.96 -13.45 -10.48
N LEU A 45 -7.88 -12.76 -10.86
CA LEU A 45 -7.85 -11.88 -12.03
C LEU A 45 -8.10 -12.64 -13.34
N LEU A 46 -7.54 -13.84 -13.49
CA LEU A 46 -7.73 -14.66 -14.69
C LEU A 46 -9.12 -15.29 -14.76
N LYS A 47 -9.68 -15.70 -13.62
CA LYS A 47 -10.98 -16.35 -13.54
C LYS A 47 -12.13 -15.39 -13.83
N ASP A 48 -12.17 -14.29 -13.09
CA ASP A 48 -13.18 -13.21 -13.23
C ASP A 48 -12.68 -11.96 -12.52
N ARG A 49 -11.92 -11.12 -13.22
CA ARG A 49 -11.37 -9.89 -12.61
C ARG A 49 -12.45 -8.91 -12.17
N SER A 50 -13.62 -8.93 -12.81
CA SER A 50 -14.73 -8.04 -12.43
C SER A 50 -15.23 -8.37 -11.04
N GLN A 51 -15.53 -9.66 -10.79
CA GLN A 51 -15.96 -10.11 -9.48
C GLN A 51 -14.84 -9.99 -8.45
N TYR A 52 -13.59 -10.32 -8.83
CA TYR A 52 -12.43 -10.18 -7.97
C TYR A 52 -12.28 -8.75 -7.40
N TYR A 53 -12.39 -7.71 -8.24
CA TYR A 53 -12.29 -6.33 -7.78
C TYR A 53 -13.50 -5.89 -6.94
N ARG A 54 -14.69 -6.42 -7.22
CA ARG A 54 -15.87 -6.18 -6.37
C ARG A 54 -15.72 -6.77 -4.98
N ASP A 55 -15.13 -7.96 -4.89
CA ASP A 55 -14.88 -8.63 -3.60
C ASP A 55 -13.71 -7.98 -2.84
N LEU A 56 -12.73 -7.41 -3.55
CA LEU A 56 -11.58 -6.73 -2.95
C LEU A 56 -11.95 -5.36 -2.36
N ALA A 57 -12.85 -4.60 -3.00
CA ALA A 57 -13.17 -3.23 -2.60
C ALA A 57 -13.62 -3.10 -1.13
N PRO A 58 -14.49 -3.97 -0.58
CA PRO A 58 -14.86 -3.92 0.84
C PRO A 58 -13.67 -4.12 1.80
N LEU A 59 -12.71 -4.97 1.44
CA LEU A 59 -11.50 -5.21 2.24
C LEU A 59 -10.56 -4.01 2.16
N PHE A 60 -10.41 -3.44 0.95
CA PHE A 60 -9.53 -2.30 0.67
C PHE A 60 -9.93 -1.05 1.48
N TYR A 61 -11.23 -0.78 1.58
CA TYR A 61 -11.77 0.37 2.32
C TYR A 61 -12.28 0.03 3.72
N GLY A 62 -12.17 -1.21 4.18
CA GLY A 62 -12.65 -1.64 5.49
C GLY A 62 -14.19 -1.65 5.61
N ALA A 63 -14.94 -1.65 4.49
CA ALA A 63 -16.40 -1.66 4.49
C ALA A 63 -16.99 -2.94 5.11
N ASN A 64 -16.18 -4.00 5.21
CA ASN A 64 -16.52 -5.26 5.89
C ASN A 64 -16.42 -5.18 7.42
N ARG A 65 -15.97 -4.06 7.99
CA ARG A 65 -15.86 -3.87 9.43
C ARG A 65 -17.15 -3.31 10.03
N ARG A 66 -17.45 -3.73 11.24
CA ARG A 66 -18.65 -3.26 11.95
C ARG A 66 -18.60 -1.74 12.16
N GLY A 67 -19.65 -1.05 11.72
CA GLY A 67 -19.76 0.41 11.87
C GLY A 67 -19.02 1.21 10.80
N ALA A 68 -18.47 0.54 9.78
CA ALA A 68 -17.81 1.23 8.66
C ALA A 68 -18.75 2.21 7.95
N GLN A 69 -18.22 3.38 7.60
CA GLN A 69 -18.93 4.47 6.92
C GLN A 69 -18.37 4.64 5.49
N VAL A 70 -18.45 3.59 4.68
CA VAL A 70 -17.98 3.61 3.29
C VAL A 70 -19.17 3.56 2.35
N SER A 71 -19.29 4.56 1.47
CA SER A 71 -20.40 4.62 0.52
C SER A 71 -20.27 3.56 -0.57
N GLN A 72 -21.41 3.09 -1.10
CA GLN A 72 -21.41 2.20 -2.25
C GLN A 72 -20.72 2.85 -3.46
N GLY A 73 -20.86 4.17 -3.63
CA GLY A 73 -20.18 4.91 -4.68
C GLY A 73 -18.65 4.81 -4.61
N THR A 74 -18.06 4.80 -3.42
CA THR A 74 -16.61 4.58 -3.24
C THR A 74 -16.20 3.18 -3.70
N LEU A 75 -16.98 2.14 -3.37
CA LEU A 75 -16.73 0.76 -3.79
C LEU A 75 -16.88 0.59 -5.31
N ASP A 76 -17.92 1.20 -5.88
CA ASP A 76 -18.16 1.16 -7.32
C ASP A 76 -17.08 1.92 -8.10
N GLN A 77 -16.60 3.04 -7.57
CA GLN A 77 -15.49 3.81 -8.15
C GLN A 77 -14.19 2.99 -8.17
N PHE A 78 -13.87 2.28 -7.08
CA PHE A 78 -12.73 1.37 -7.04
C PHE A 78 -12.81 0.31 -8.13
N TRP A 79 -13.97 -0.35 -8.25
CA TRP A 79 -14.21 -1.35 -9.29
C TRP A 79 -14.05 -0.75 -10.69
N LEU A 80 -14.65 0.41 -10.95
CA LEU A 80 -14.60 1.08 -12.25
C LEU A 80 -13.13 1.40 -12.64
N TRP A 81 -12.34 1.95 -11.74
CA TRP A 81 -10.93 2.25 -12.01
C TRP A 81 -10.10 0.99 -12.20
N SER A 82 -10.33 -0.02 -11.39
CA SER A 82 -9.60 -1.29 -11.51
C SER A 82 -9.88 -1.98 -12.86
N MET A 83 -11.11 -1.86 -13.37
CA MET A 83 -11.48 -2.43 -14.67
C MET A 83 -10.84 -1.71 -15.88
N GLN A 84 -10.34 -0.48 -15.70
CA GLN A 84 -9.64 0.25 -16.76
C GLN A 84 -8.21 -0.29 -17.01
N ALA A 85 -7.61 -0.96 -16.04
CA ALA A 85 -6.30 -1.60 -16.22
C ALA A 85 -6.40 -2.77 -17.20
N GLY A 86 -5.40 -2.93 -18.07
CA GLY A 86 -5.29 -4.13 -18.91
C GLY A 86 -5.06 -5.38 -18.07
N LEU A 87 -5.69 -6.50 -18.45
CA LEU A 87 -5.57 -7.76 -17.70
C LEU A 87 -4.12 -8.21 -17.51
N VAL A 88 -3.32 -8.18 -18.56
CA VAL A 88 -1.90 -8.57 -18.50
C VAL A 88 -1.14 -7.66 -17.53
N ASN A 89 -1.38 -6.34 -17.59
CA ASN A 89 -0.71 -5.39 -16.70
C ASN A 89 -1.10 -5.61 -15.25
N ALA A 90 -2.38 -5.85 -14.96
CA ALA A 90 -2.87 -6.17 -13.62
C ALA A 90 -2.24 -7.46 -13.08
N TYR A 91 -2.19 -8.51 -13.91
CA TYR A 91 -1.58 -9.80 -13.57
C TYR A 91 -0.07 -9.67 -13.25
N GLU A 92 0.69 -9.03 -14.13
CA GLU A 92 2.15 -8.86 -13.97
C GLU A 92 2.49 -7.90 -12.80
N SER A 93 1.63 -6.93 -12.52
CA SER A 93 1.80 -6.04 -11.36
C SER A 93 1.81 -6.79 -10.04
N VAL A 94 1.13 -7.95 -9.94
CA VAL A 94 1.15 -8.77 -8.72
C VAL A 94 2.59 -9.17 -8.38
N LYS A 95 3.36 -9.62 -9.36
CA LYS A 95 4.78 -9.94 -9.17
C LYS A 95 5.57 -8.70 -8.75
N ALA A 96 5.35 -7.59 -9.44
CA ALA A 96 6.10 -6.36 -9.20
C ALA A 96 5.94 -5.85 -7.75
N PHE A 97 4.71 -5.81 -7.22
CA PHE A 97 4.50 -5.29 -5.87
C PHE A 97 4.79 -6.31 -4.78
N SER A 98 4.65 -7.61 -5.02
CA SER A 98 4.79 -8.63 -3.98
C SER A 98 6.20 -9.18 -3.83
N GLU A 99 6.93 -9.36 -4.94
CA GLU A 99 8.19 -10.09 -4.99
C GLU A 99 9.43 -9.17 -5.10
N THR A 100 9.24 -7.87 -5.39
CA THR A 100 10.37 -6.94 -5.47
C THR A 100 10.82 -6.55 -4.05
N ASP A 101 12.09 -6.77 -3.75
CA ASP A 101 12.73 -6.33 -2.50
C ASP A 101 13.26 -4.91 -2.67
N PHE A 102 12.69 -3.98 -1.90
CA PHE A 102 13.06 -2.56 -1.86
C PHE A 102 13.88 -2.20 -0.61
N ALA A 103 14.32 -3.17 0.19
CA ALA A 103 15.00 -2.88 1.46
C ALA A 103 16.26 -2.02 1.26
N ASP A 104 17.07 -2.34 0.24
CA ASP A 104 18.26 -1.55 -0.06
C ASP A 104 17.95 -0.21 -0.74
N ASP A 105 16.82 -0.11 -1.46
CA ASP A 105 16.35 1.15 -2.04
C ASP A 105 15.89 2.11 -0.92
N LEU A 106 15.18 1.62 0.10
CA LEU A 106 14.74 2.42 1.26
C LEU A 106 15.90 2.99 2.08
N LYS A 107 16.99 2.23 2.25
CA LYS A 107 18.20 2.68 2.97
C LYS A 107 18.90 3.86 2.30
N LYS A 108 18.65 4.09 1.01
CA LYS A 108 19.23 5.18 0.22
C LYS A 108 18.44 6.49 0.27
N PHE A 109 17.34 6.52 1.01
CA PHE A 109 16.59 7.76 1.20
C PHE A 109 17.43 8.75 2.03
N ASP A 110 17.76 9.89 1.43
CA ASP A 110 18.51 10.99 2.03
C ASP A 110 17.74 12.32 2.01
N VAL A 111 16.45 12.26 1.72
CA VAL A 111 15.48 13.36 1.80
C VAL A 111 14.48 13.11 2.93
N PRO A 112 13.83 14.17 3.46
CA PRO A 112 12.75 14.00 4.43
C PRO A 112 11.70 13.01 3.92
N ALA A 113 11.35 12.04 4.75
CA ALA A 113 10.37 11.01 4.39
C ALA A 113 9.27 10.87 5.44
N LEU A 114 8.05 10.61 4.99
CA LEU A 114 6.88 10.37 5.82
C LEU A 114 6.25 9.02 5.44
N VAL A 115 5.92 8.20 6.43
CA VAL A 115 5.22 6.92 6.24
C VAL A 115 3.84 7.01 6.91
N LEU A 116 2.78 6.85 6.12
CA LEU A 116 1.39 6.86 6.58
C LEU A 116 0.75 5.49 6.34
N HIS A 117 0.11 4.91 7.37
CA HIS A 117 -0.50 3.59 7.22
C HIS A 117 -1.68 3.36 8.17
N GLY A 118 -2.67 2.60 7.70
CA GLY A 118 -3.79 2.15 8.53
C GLY A 118 -3.40 0.94 9.39
N GLU A 119 -3.75 0.94 10.68
CA GLU A 119 -3.42 -0.19 11.55
C GLU A 119 -4.28 -1.44 11.29
N ASP A 120 -5.48 -1.27 10.70
CA ASP A 120 -6.34 -2.38 10.27
C ASP A 120 -6.28 -2.59 8.73
N ASP A 121 -5.12 -2.37 8.15
CA ASP A 121 -4.89 -2.64 6.73
C ASP A 121 -4.90 -4.15 6.46
N GLN A 122 -5.97 -4.61 5.78
CA GLN A 122 -6.20 -6.02 5.43
C GLN A 122 -5.51 -6.42 4.13
N ILE A 123 -4.92 -5.47 3.40
CA ILE A 123 -4.28 -5.67 2.09
C ILE A 123 -2.76 -5.72 2.26
N VAL A 124 -2.20 -4.74 2.97
CA VAL A 124 -0.77 -4.61 3.23
C VAL A 124 -0.56 -4.51 4.74
N PRO A 125 -0.23 -5.60 5.44
CA PRO A 125 -0.11 -5.58 6.89
C PRO A 125 0.90 -4.54 7.37
N VAL A 126 0.48 -3.64 8.26
CA VAL A 126 1.28 -2.50 8.73
C VAL A 126 2.63 -2.92 9.34
N LYS A 127 2.66 -4.06 10.06
CA LYS A 127 3.88 -4.57 10.71
C LYS A 127 4.92 -5.06 9.71
N ASP A 128 4.47 -5.57 8.56
CA ASP A 128 5.34 -6.17 7.54
C ASP A 128 5.78 -5.16 6.48
N SER A 129 5.19 -3.97 6.46
CA SER A 129 5.42 -2.92 5.48
C SER A 129 5.85 -1.60 6.13
N ALA A 130 4.92 -0.77 6.54
CA ALA A 130 5.18 0.59 7.02
C ALA A 130 6.15 0.63 8.22
N VAL A 131 5.97 -0.26 9.20
CA VAL A 131 6.88 -0.33 10.37
C VAL A 131 8.30 -0.69 9.97
N LYS A 132 8.47 -1.62 9.02
CA LYS A 132 9.80 -1.98 8.49
C LYS A 132 10.38 -0.86 7.64
N SER A 133 9.56 -0.23 6.78
CA SER A 133 9.98 0.90 5.94
C SER A 133 10.47 2.09 6.78
N ALA A 134 9.71 2.48 7.80
CA ALA A 134 10.09 3.57 8.70
C ALA A 134 11.43 3.32 9.42
N ARG A 135 11.74 2.06 9.74
CA ARG A 135 13.03 1.68 10.35
C ARG A 135 14.20 1.70 9.37
N LEU A 136 13.93 1.38 8.09
CA LEU A 136 14.97 1.34 7.05
C LEU A 136 15.31 2.72 6.51
N ILE A 137 14.35 3.63 6.47
CA ILE A 137 14.55 5.01 6.02
C ILE A 137 15.08 5.84 7.20
N LYS A 138 16.31 6.30 7.10
CA LYS A 138 16.93 7.10 8.17
C LYS A 138 16.17 8.41 8.39
N GLY A 139 15.66 8.60 9.61
CA GLY A 139 14.96 9.83 10.00
C GLY A 139 13.55 9.97 9.43
N ALA A 140 12.96 8.89 8.92
CA ALA A 140 11.55 8.92 8.52
C ALA A 140 10.64 9.27 9.69
N LYS A 141 9.63 10.09 9.42
CA LYS A 141 8.47 10.25 10.29
C LYS A 141 7.45 9.18 9.94
N ASP A 142 6.73 8.67 10.94
CA ASP A 142 5.68 7.69 10.71
C ASP A 142 4.42 8.04 11.49
N ILE A 143 3.27 7.86 10.86
CA ILE A 143 1.95 8.08 11.45
C ILE A 143 1.08 6.86 11.14
N TYR A 144 0.59 6.22 12.18
CA TYR A 144 -0.34 5.09 12.07
C TYR A 144 -1.74 5.53 12.46
N TYR A 145 -2.74 5.11 11.68
CA TYR A 145 -4.14 5.48 11.87
C TYR A 145 -4.88 4.31 12.54
N PRO A 146 -5.22 4.39 13.84
CA PRO A 146 -5.90 3.31 14.56
C PRO A 146 -7.21 2.89 13.89
N GLY A 147 -7.33 1.59 13.63
CA GLY A 147 -8.52 1.01 13.00
C GLY A 147 -8.76 1.38 11.54
N ALA A 148 -7.86 2.14 10.92
CA ALA A 148 -8.00 2.55 9.54
C ALA A 148 -7.59 1.43 8.55
N PRO A 149 -8.31 1.29 7.42
CA PRO A 149 -8.04 0.30 6.38
C PRO A 149 -6.90 0.73 5.44
N HIS A 150 -6.70 -0.04 4.35
CA HIS A 150 -5.73 0.30 3.29
C HIS A 150 -6.05 1.63 2.59
N GLY A 151 -7.30 1.85 2.23
CA GLY A 151 -7.76 3.03 1.50
C GLY A 151 -7.89 4.30 2.36
N ILE A 152 -6.89 4.60 3.21
CA ILE A 152 -6.93 5.74 4.16
C ILE A 152 -7.13 7.09 3.48
N THR A 153 -6.69 7.26 2.26
CA THR A 153 -6.86 8.51 1.49
C THR A 153 -8.32 8.83 1.19
N ALA A 154 -9.18 7.83 1.16
CA ALA A 154 -10.62 8.02 0.97
C ALA A 154 -11.39 7.95 2.30
N THR A 155 -11.01 7.04 3.20
CA THR A 155 -11.74 6.80 4.44
C THR A 155 -11.36 7.73 5.59
N HIS A 156 -10.14 8.28 5.56
CA HIS A 156 -9.58 9.19 6.58
C HIS A 156 -9.02 10.46 5.93
N GLN A 157 -9.68 10.92 4.87
CA GLN A 157 -9.23 11.99 3.97
C GLN A 157 -8.77 13.25 4.71
N ASP A 158 -9.59 13.78 5.62
CA ASP A 158 -9.29 15.05 6.29
C ASP A 158 -8.01 14.96 7.13
N ARG A 159 -7.83 13.84 7.85
CA ARG A 159 -6.65 13.62 8.67
C ARG A 159 -5.41 13.38 7.83
N VAL A 160 -5.51 12.55 6.79
CA VAL A 160 -4.40 12.30 5.86
C VAL A 160 -3.96 13.60 5.18
N ASN A 161 -4.90 14.43 4.73
CA ASN A 161 -4.59 15.72 4.12
C ASN A 161 -3.91 16.68 5.11
N ALA A 162 -4.37 16.75 6.36
CA ALA A 162 -3.74 17.57 7.38
C ALA A 162 -2.29 17.15 7.66
N ASP A 163 -2.05 15.85 7.84
CA ASP A 163 -0.72 15.29 8.08
C ASP A 163 0.22 15.50 6.88
N LEU A 164 -0.29 15.34 5.65
CA LEU A 164 0.46 15.62 4.43
C LEU A 164 0.82 17.09 4.31
N LEU A 165 -0.13 18.00 4.52
CA LEU A 165 0.12 19.44 4.45
C LEU A 165 1.13 19.89 5.51
N ALA A 166 1.04 19.37 6.73
CA ALA A 166 2.00 19.65 7.79
C ALA A 166 3.42 19.23 7.37
N PHE A 167 3.58 18.01 6.86
CA PHE A 167 4.88 17.51 6.41
C PHE A 167 5.43 18.27 5.20
N LEU A 168 4.58 18.62 4.23
CA LEU A 168 5.03 19.31 3.02
C LEU A 168 5.42 20.77 3.28
N SER A 169 4.88 21.39 4.34
CA SER A 169 5.14 22.78 4.72
C SER A 169 6.40 22.98 5.59
N GLU A 170 7.00 21.91 6.11
CA GLU A 170 8.29 21.96 6.81
C GLU A 170 9.44 22.25 5.85
#